data_25e63382be7fb1e92022039cafa569e9
#
_entry.id   25e63382be7fb1e92022039cafa569e9
#
_cell.length_a   1.000
_cell.length_b   1.000
_cell.length_c   1.000
_cell.angle_alpha   90.00
_cell.angle_beta   90.00
_cell.angle_gamma   90.00
#
_symmetry.space_group_name_H-M   'P 1'
#
loop_
_entity.id
_entity.type
_entity.pdbx_description
1 polymer ?
#
loop_
_entity_poly.entity_id
_entity_poly.type
_entity_poly.pdbx_seq_one_letter_code
_entity_poly.pdbx_strand_id
1 'polypeptide(L)'
;AYIIAANLAQNGYVKFSNGLILQWGISDVPNSSTVVTFPISFATRVFMVLPILQTTDGGNMSKNRLRVINLTVKGFSIYNPQDSYNWLAIGR
;
A
#
# COMPACT_ATOMS: atom_id res chain seq x y z
N ALA A 1 -6.94 21.17 -9.67
CA ALA A 1 -5.73 20.60 -9.07
C ALA A 1 -4.85 19.98 -10.16
N TYR A 2 -3.56 20.05 -9.99
CA TYR A 2 -2.61 19.51 -10.94
C TYR A 2 -1.55 18.73 -10.19
N ILE A 3 -0.79 17.91 -10.91
CA ILE A 3 0.25 17.08 -10.33
C ILE A 3 1.47 17.94 -10.09
N ILE A 4 1.99 17.92 -8.85
CA ILE A 4 3.20 18.67 -8.50
C ILE A 4 4.41 17.76 -8.30
N ALA A 5 4.20 16.45 -8.12
CA ALA A 5 5.28 15.48 -8.02
C ALA A 5 4.74 14.11 -8.35
N ALA A 6 5.56 13.28 -8.94
CA ALA A 6 5.17 11.92 -9.27
C ALA A 6 6.41 11.04 -9.46
N ASN A 7 6.26 9.77 -9.13
CA ASN A 7 7.23 8.75 -9.46
C ASN A 7 6.45 7.54 -9.95
N LEU A 8 6.41 7.33 -11.26
CA LEU A 8 5.61 6.29 -11.89
C LEU A 8 6.41 5.00 -11.99
N ALA A 9 6.84 4.52 -10.85
CA ALA A 9 7.54 3.25 -10.74
C ALA A 9 6.58 2.18 -10.18
N GLN A 10 7.06 0.97 -10.03
CA GLN A 10 6.26 -0.12 -9.47
C GLN A 10 5.82 0.19 -8.05
N ASN A 11 6.70 0.80 -7.26
CA ASN A 11 6.36 1.38 -5.97
C ASN A 11 6.46 2.89 -6.15
N GLY A 12 5.34 3.55 -6.32
CA GLY A 12 5.35 4.93 -6.72
C GLY A 12 4.26 5.77 -6.09
N TYR A 13 4.19 7.01 -6.53
CA TYR A 13 3.22 7.95 -5.99
C TYR A 13 2.90 9.05 -7.00
N VAL A 14 1.78 9.73 -6.75
CA VAL A 14 1.40 10.96 -7.42
C VAL A 14 0.93 11.93 -6.33
N LYS A 15 1.45 13.14 -6.37
CA LYS A 15 1.08 14.19 -5.43
C LYS A 15 0.45 15.35 -6.19
N PHE A 16 -0.74 15.75 -5.75
CA PHE A 16 -1.51 16.83 -6.37
C PHE A 16 -1.34 18.15 -5.63
N SER A 17 -1.60 19.23 -6.34
CA SER A 17 -1.43 20.58 -5.79
C SER A 17 -2.36 20.88 -4.61
N ASN A 18 -3.47 20.14 -4.48
CA ASN A 18 -4.39 20.31 -3.36
C ASN A 18 -4.01 19.49 -2.13
N GLY A 19 -2.87 18.80 -2.18
CA GLY A 19 -2.38 17.99 -1.06
C GLY A 19 -2.72 16.51 -1.15
N LEU A 20 -3.59 16.10 -2.07
CA LEU A 20 -3.92 14.69 -2.23
C LEU A 20 -2.70 13.90 -2.70
N ILE A 21 -2.46 12.75 -2.08
CA ILE A 21 -1.36 11.87 -2.44
C ILE A 21 -1.94 10.49 -2.68
N LEU A 22 -1.61 9.92 -3.84
CA LEU A 22 -1.90 8.53 -4.16
C LEU A 22 -0.57 7.78 -4.21
N GLN A 23 -0.51 6.63 -3.55
CA GLN A 23 0.68 5.79 -3.55
C GLN A 23 0.27 4.35 -3.80
N TRP A 24 1.16 3.59 -4.39
CA TRP A 24 0.90 2.19 -4.72
C TRP A 24 2.19 1.40 -4.65
N GLY A 25 2.03 0.09 -4.57
CA GLY A 25 3.18 -0.78 -4.58
C GLY A 25 2.80 -2.24 -4.59
N ILE A 26 3.82 -3.06 -4.65
CA ILE A 26 3.69 -4.50 -4.53
C ILE A 26 4.60 -4.96 -3.40
N SER A 27 4.16 -5.95 -2.67
CA SER A 27 4.95 -6.55 -1.60
C SER A 27 5.02 -8.06 -1.83
N ASP A 28 6.23 -8.56 -1.99
CA ASP A 28 6.48 -9.99 -2.06
C ASP A 28 6.67 -10.52 -0.65
N VAL A 29 5.92 -11.54 -0.33
CA VAL A 29 5.87 -12.03 1.03
C VAL A 29 6.48 -13.41 1.14
N PRO A 30 7.66 -13.54 1.70
CA PRO A 30 8.12 -14.85 2.11
C PRO A 30 7.64 -15.24 3.52
N ASN A 31 7.32 -14.28 4.37
CA ASN A 31 7.09 -14.55 5.78
C ASN A 31 5.93 -13.74 6.34
N SER A 32 5.48 -14.16 7.52
CA SER A 32 4.48 -13.42 8.28
C SER A 32 5.01 -12.05 8.72
N SER A 33 4.14 -11.11 8.89
CA SER A 33 4.40 -9.74 9.33
C SER A 33 5.35 -8.99 8.41
N THR A 34 4.78 -8.34 7.45
CA THR A 34 5.52 -7.49 6.52
C THR A 34 5.22 -6.04 6.80
N VAL A 35 6.27 -5.25 7.01
CA VAL A 35 6.16 -3.82 7.14
C VAL A 35 6.35 -3.19 5.79
N VAL A 36 5.40 -2.35 5.38
CA VAL A 36 5.48 -1.63 4.11
C VAL A 36 5.72 -0.16 4.42
N THR A 37 6.79 0.38 3.84
CA THR A 37 7.10 1.79 3.94
C THR A 37 6.61 2.47 2.66
N PHE A 38 5.83 3.55 2.79
CA PHE A 38 5.35 4.28 1.62
C PHE A 38 6.53 4.89 0.85
N PRO A 39 6.42 5.01 -0.48
CA PRO A 39 7.43 5.72 -1.28
C PRO A 39 7.72 7.12 -0.76
N ILE A 40 6.68 7.84 -0.30
CA ILE A 40 6.86 9.10 0.42
C ILE A 40 5.95 9.09 1.65
N SER A 41 6.32 9.85 2.66
CA SER A 41 5.49 9.99 3.85
C SER A 41 4.29 10.89 3.52
N PHE A 42 3.10 10.50 4.01
CA PHE A 42 1.96 11.43 3.98
C PHE A 42 2.23 12.56 4.97
N ALA A 43 1.81 13.77 4.59
CA ALA A 43 2.10 14.94 5.42
C ALA A 43 1.19 15.03 6.64
N THR A 44 -0.08 14.65 6.50
CA THR A 44 -1.09 14.86 7.53
C THR A 44 -1.73 13.55 7.98
N ARG A 45 -2.34 12.81 7.04
CA ARG A 45 -3.04 11.58 7.41
C ARG A 45 -3.22 10.67 6.21
N VAL A 46 -3.41 9.40 6.50
CA VAL A 46 -3.79 8.39 5.51
C VAL A 46 -5.29 8.19 5.62
N PHE A 47 -5.99 8.33 4.49
CA PHE A 47 -7.43 8.11 4.46
C PHE A 47 -7.77 6.63 4.40
N MET A 48 -7.06 5.89 3.56
CA MET A 48 -7.28 4.45 3.45
C MET A 48 -6.07 3.78 2.81
N VAL A 49 -5.92 2.49 3.10
CA VAL A 49 -4.99 1.59 2.41
C VAL A 49 -5.80 0.39 1.96
N LEU A 50 -5.67 0.05 0.68
CA LEU A 50 -6.35 -1.09 0.08
C LEU A 50 -5.33 -2.14 -0.31
N PRO A 51 -5.15 -3.20 0.47
CA PRO A 51 -4.34 -4.32 0.04
C PRO A 51 -5.16 -5.22 -0.87
N ILE A 52 -4.55 -5.68 -1.96
CA ILE A 52 -5.21 -6.54 -2.94
C ILE A 52 -4.34 -7.76 -3.11
N LEU A 53 -4.92 -8.93 -2.84
CA LEU A 53 -4.21 -10.18 -3.01
C LEU A 53 -3.88 -10.41 -4.47
N GLN A 54 -2.65 -10.79 -4.72
CA GLN A 54 -2.19 -11.14 -6.06
C GLN A 54 -1.78 -12.59 -6.08
N THR A 55 -2.57 -13.43 -6.74
CA THR A 55 -2.26 -14.83 -6.88
C THR A 55 -2.58 -15.27 -8.31
N THR A 56 -1.82 -16.24 -8.81
CA THR A 56 -1.97 -16.72 -10.17
C THR A 56 -2.77 -18.02 -10.27
N ASP A 57 -3.06 -18.65 -9.16
CA ASP A 57 -3.68 -19.99 -9.19
C ASP A 57 -5.12 -20.03 -8.67
N GLY A 58 -5.68 -18.87 -8.40
CA GLY A 58 -7.05 -18.80 -7.90
C GLY A 58 -7.27 -19.43 -6.54
N GLY A 59 -6.22 -19.54 -5.75
CA GLY A 59 -6.18 -20.31 -4.54
C GLY A 59 -7.27 -20.06 -3.51
N ASN A 60 -7.08 -20.62 -2.34
CA ASN A 60 -8.08 -20.61 -1.28
C ASN A 60 -8.13 -19.23 -0.60
N MET A 61 -9.13 -18.45 -0.93
CA MET A 61 -9.29 -17.08 -0.43
C MET A 61 -9.46 -17.01 1.09
N SER A 62 -9.92 -18.07 1.73
CA SER A 62 -10.11 -18.04 3.17
C SER A 62 -8.79 -18.01 3.94
N LYS A 63 -7.70 -18.40 3.32
CA LYS A 63 -6.37 -18.39 3.94
C LYS A 63 -5.60 -17.10 3.70
N ASN A 64 -6.08 -16.25 2.80
CA ASN A 64 -5.34 -15.09 2.33
C ASN A 64 -6.06 -13.80 2.68
N ARG A 65 -6.39 -13.65 3.96
CA ARG A 65 -7.00 -12.42 4.45
C ARG A 65 -5.93 -11.38 4.68
N LEU A 66 -6.06 -10.26 4.00
CA LEU A 66 -5.14 -9.15 4.17
C LEU A 66 -5.72 -8.18 5.20
N ARG A 67 -4.95 -7.95 6.24
CA ARG A 67 -5.37 -7.08 7.34
C ARG A 67 -4.31 -6.03 7.59
N VAL A 68 -4.68 -4.78 7.41
CA VAL A 68 -3.79 -3.66 7.64
C VAL A 68 -3.73 -3.37 9.13
N ILE A 69 -2.53 -3.30 9.68
CA ILE A 69 -2.29 -2.95 11.08
C ILE A 69 -1.18 -1.92 11.15
N ASN A 70 -1.08 -1.25 12.29
CA ASN A 70 -0.02 -0.27 12.55
C ASN A 70 0.09 0.80 11.46
N LEU A 71 -1.04 1.32 11.01
CA LEU A 71 -1.07 2.32 9.96
C LEU A 71 -0.57 3.66 10.49
N THR A 72 0.42 4.21 9.80
CA THR A 72 0.98 5.54 10.09
C THR A 72 1.13 6.31 8.80
N VAL A 73 1.53 7.59 8.90
CA VAL A 73 1.79 8.39 7.70
C VAL A 73 3.02 7.92 6.93
N LYS A 74 3.84 7.05 7.53
CA LYS A 74 5.06 6.56 6.89
C LYS A 74 4.90 5.17 6.29
N GLY A 75 3.91 4.41 6.71
CA GLY A 75 3.73 3.06 6.23
C GLY A 75 2.68 2.30 7.03
N PHE A 76 2.63 1.01 6.78
CA PHE A 76 1.70 0.12 7.45
C PHE A 76 2.28 -1.28 7.51
N SER A 77 1.60 -2.16 8.22
CA SER A 77 1.96 -3.59 8.25
C SER A 77 0.76 -4.42 7.81
N ILE A 78 1.02 -5.59 7.26
CA ILE A 78 -0.01 -6.58 6.98
C ILE A 78 0.18 -7.73 7.95
N TYR A 79 -0.90 -8.10 8.63
CA TYR A 79 -0.87 -9.18 9.60
C TYR A 79 -0.88 -10.53 8.89
N ASN A 80 0.15 -11.33 9.12
CA ASN A 80 0.25 -12.71 8.67
C ASN A 80 -0.08 -12.90 7.19
N PRO A 81 0.60 -12.18 6.28
CA PRO A 81 0.35 -12.33 4.86
C PRO A 81 0.81 -13.70 4.38
N GLN A 82 0.04 -14.31 3.47
CA GLN A 82 0.35 -15.65 2.94
C GLN A 82 0.89 -15.61 1.53
N ASP A 83 0.55 -14.58 0.77
CA ASP A 83 0.97 -14.41 -0.62
C ASP A 83 1.33 -12.96 -0.88
N SER A 84 1.96 -12.72 -2.02
CA SER A 84 2.25 -11.38 -2.49
C SER A 84 0.97 -10.58 -2.64
N TYR A 85 1.06 -9.29 -2.42
CA TYR A 85 -0.10 -8.41 -2.53
C TYR A 85 0.32 -7.07 -3.11
N ASN A 86 -0.63 -6.44 -3.79
CA ASN A 86 -0.51 -5.04 -4.19
C ASN A 86 -1.23 -4.19 -3.16
N TRP A 87 -0.88 -2.93 -3.09
CA TRP A 87 -1.57 -2.01 -2.21
C TRP A 87 -1.72 -0.66 -2.87
N LEU A 88 -2.76 0.05 -2.49
CA LEU A 88 -3.02 1.43 -2.88
C LEU A 88 -3.31 2.22 -1.61
N ALA A 89 -2.64 3.34 -1.43
CA ALA A 89 -2.84 4.21 -0.28
C ALA A 89 -3.24 5.60 -0.76
N ILE A 90 -4.21 6.19 -0.06
CA ILE A 90 -4.75 7.50 -0.37
C ILE A 90 -4.70 8.34 0.91
N GLY A 91 -4.20 9.57 0.77
CA GLY A 91 -4.12 10.46 1.90
C GLY A 91 -3.62 11.84 1.51
N ARG A 92 -3.18 12.56 2.53
CA ARG A 92 -2.63 13.90 2.30
C ARG A 92 -1.52 14.25 3.29
#